data_7a72bfb5e67dbd9010e67e401702bf32
#
_entry.id   7a72bfb5e67dbd9010e67e401702bf32
#
_cell.length_a   1.000
_cell.length_b   1.000
_cell.length_c   1.000
_cell.angle_alpha   90.00
_cell.angle_beta   90.00
_cell.angle_gamma   90.00
#
_symmetry.space_group_name_H-M   'P 1'
#
loop_
_entity.id
_entity.type
_entity.pdbx_description
1 polymer ?
#
loop_
_entity_poly.entity_id
_entity_poly.type
_entity_poly.pdbx_seq_one_letter_code
_entity_poly.pdbx_strand_id
1 'polypeptide(L)'
;MSIIYDDAPLEDRIHRALSDTFKHRAIETAQDVITGKRDALVAEVDNWEDFRTHAASIRDHVLENLDYYVRQFATNAQKNGAQVHFAPTDNDALDCILDIFEAEGAKSCVKSKSMMTEEIGLNTFLESHGIKPVETDCAEHIIQTAGNAPSHIVVPALHFDRTSIRNLYHEQKGYEGTNDPEEITRFLRKTLRPEFMNAPIGVTGCNFGVAETGSCTLVSNEGNARMASSIPETQIVVMGTERIVPDLRSLDVMMKLLVRSAVGAKISGSFSINTGCRREGEADGPKNVHIVIVNNGRTDILAHEFRPIDRKS
;
A
#
# COMPACT_ATOMS: atom_id res chain seq x y z
N MET A 1 12.84 -3.66 -11.10
CA MET A 1 12.20 -4.90 -11.63
C MET A 1 10.89 -4.49 -12.30
N SER A 2 10.53 -5.08 -13.44
CA SER A 2 9.31 -4.69 -14.15
C SER A 2 8.07 -5.26 -13.47
N ILE A 3 7.04 -4.45 -13.27
CA ILE A 3 5.69 -4.91 -12.88
C ILE A 3 4.97 -5.70 -14.01
N ILE A 4 5.70 -6.03 -15.07
CA ILE A 4 5.16 -6.79 -16.22
C ILE A 4 5.25 -8.27 -15.89
N TYR A 5 4.10 -8.90 -15.67
CA TYR A 5 3.97 -10.33 -15.39
C TYR A 5 3.91 -11.21 -16.62
N ASP A 6 4.06 -10.64 -17.81
CA ASP A 6 3.90 -11.32 -19.10
C ASP A 6 4.90 -10.77 -20.12
N ASP A 7 5.82 -11.63 -20.59
CA ASP A 7 6.87 -11.29 -21.54
C ASP A 7 6.38 -11.27 -23.02
N ALA A 8 5.10 -11.54 -23.27
CA ALA A 8 4.54 -11.48 -24.60
C ALA A 8 4.59 -10.04 -25.16
N PRO A 9 4.72 -9.87 -26.50
CA PRO A 9 4.67 -8.58 -27.14
C PRO A 9 3.46 -7.74 -26.71
N LEU A 10 3.65 -6.42 -26.56
CA LEU A 10 2.60 -5.53 -26.08
C LEU A 10 1.31 -5.63 -26.89
N GLU A 11 1.41 -5.76 -28.21
CA GLU A 11 0.27 -5.88 -29.12
C GLU A 11 -0.57 -7.13 -28.81
N ASP A 12 0.08 -8.27 -28.59
CA ASP A 12 -0.58 -9.54 -28.25
C ASP A 12 -1.27 -9.45 -26.87
N ARG A 13 -0.65 -8.75 -25.93
CA ARG A 13 -1.22 -8.49 -24.59
C ARG A 13 -2.45 -7.60 -24.67
N ILE A 14 -2.40 -6.57 -25.50
CA ILE A 14 -3.56 -5.69 -25.76
C ILE A 14 -4.70 -6.48 -26.39
N HIS A 15 -4.42 -7.27 -27.42
CA HIS A 15 -5.45 -8.09 -28.08
C HIS A 15 -6.11 -9.10 -27.13
N ARG A 16 -5.32 -9.77 -26.29
CA ARG A 16 -5.86 -10.68 -25.26
C ARG A 16 -6.71 -9.96 -24.24
N ALA A 17 -6.25 -8.81 -23.77
CA ALA A 17 -7.01 -8.02 -22.79
C ALA A 17 -8.33 -7.51 -23.36
N LEU A 18 -8.35 -7.03 -24.62
CA LEU A 18 -9.56 -6.54 -25.28
C LEU A 18 -10.55 -7.67 -25.62
N SER A 19 -10.09 -8.92 -25.80
CA SER A 19 -10.96 -10.07 -26.06
C SER A 19 -11.67 -10.61 -24.81
N ASP A 20 -11.19 -10.27 -23.60
CA ASP A 20 -11.80 -10.66 -22.33
C ASP A 20 -13.01 -9.77 -21.99
N THR A 21 -14.14 -10.10 -22.57
CA THR A 21 -15.40 -9.33 -22.38
C THR A 21 -15.93 -9.36 -20.95
N PHE A 22 -15.64 -10.42 -20.17
CA PHE A 22 -16.01 -10.51 -18.77
C PHE A 22 -15.24 -9.49 -17.93
N LYS A 23 -13.92 -9.49 -18.07
CA LYS A 23 -13.01 -8.57 -17.39
C LYS A 23 -13.34 -7.11 -17.74
N HIS A 24 -13.61 -6.84 -19.03
CA HIS A 24 -14.00 -5.51 -19.50
C HIS A 24 -15.26 -5.00 -18.79
N ARG A 25 -16.33 -5.79 -18.77
CA ARG A 25 -17.58 -5.41 -18.10
C ARG A 25 -17.41 -5.24 -16.58
N ALA A 26 -16.63 -6.11 -15.96
CA ALA A 26 -16.37 -6.01 -14.52
C ALA A 26 -15.68 -4.70 -14.16
N ILE A 27 -14.66 -4.30 -14.96
CA ILE A 27 -13.92 -3.04 -14.76
C ILE A 27 -14.85 -1.84 -15.00
N GLU A 28 -15.58 -1.80 -16.11
CA GLU A 28 -16.51 -0.73 -16.46
C GLU A 28 -17.57 -0.53 -15.37
N THR A 29 -18.23 -1.62 -14.95
CA THR A 29 -19.25 -1.56 -13.89
C THR A 29 -18.69 -1.02 -12.57
N ALA A 30 -17.49 -1.46 -12.19
CA ALA A 30 -16.88 -1.00 -10.94
C ALA A 30 -16.45 0.47 -11.01
N GLN A 31 -15.91 0.93 -12.15
CA GLN A 31 -15.57 2.32 -12.37
C GLN A 31 -16.81 3.22 -12.29
N ASP A 32 -17.90 2.85 -12.95
CA ASP A 32 -19.15 3.60 -12.92
C ASP A 32 -19.71 3.73 -11.49
N VAL A 33 -19.71 2.64 -10.74
CA VAL A 33 -20.18 2.63 -9.33
C VAL A 33 -19.30 3.53 -8.45
N ILE A 34 -17.97 3.42 -8.57
CA ILE A 34 -17.03 4.21 -7.75
C ILE A 34 -17.13 5.69 -8.14
N THR A 35 -17.16 6.00 -9.42
CA THR A 35 -17.30 7.39 -9.93
C THR A 35 -18.62 8.01 -9.45
N GLY A 36 -19.74 7.29 -9.59
CA GLY A 36 -21.03 7.77 -9.12
C GLY A 36 -21.07 8.06 -7.62
N LYS A 37 -20.47 7.18 -6.79
CA LYS A 37 -20.34 7.43 -5.36
C LYS A 37 -19.47 8.64 -5.04
N ARG A 38 -18.35 8.79 -5.74
CA ARG A 38 -17.46 9.94 -5.60
C ARG A 38 -18.17 11.24 -5.95
N ASP A 39 -18.85 11.29 -7.09
CA ASP A 39 -19.52 12.50 -7.57
C ASP A 39 -20.65 12.92 -6.63
N ALA A 40 -21.44 11.97 -6.13
CA ALA A 40 -22.46 12.24 -5.13
C ALA A 40 -21.86 12.83 -3.84
N LEU A 41 -20.72 12.31 -3.39
CA LEU A 41 -20.06 12.79 -2.18
C LEU A 41 -19.39 14.16 -2.36
N VAL A 42 -18.82 14.42 -3.54
CA VAL A 42 -18.25 15.72 -3.91
C VAL A 42 -19.32 16.79 -3.94
N ALA A 43 -20.53 16.47 -4.46
CA ALA A 43 -21.66 17.39 -4.48
C ALA A 43 -22.19 17.81 -3.09
N GLU A 44 -21.83 17.06 -2.02
CA GLU A 44 -22.15 17.43 -0.63
C GLU A 44 -21.17 18.46 -0.03
N VAL A 45 -20.09 18.81 -0.73
CA VAL A 45 -19.04 19.70 -0.24
C VAL A 45 -19.00 20.98 -1.07
N ASP A 46 -19.57 22.07 -0.56
CA ASP A 46 -19.74 23.34 -1.28
C ASP A 46 -18.45 23.94 -1.83
N ASN A 47 -17.32 23.72 -1.13
CA ASN A 47 -16.02 24.28 -1.47
C ASN A 47 -14.98 23.22 -1.85
N TRP A 48 -15.41 22.17 -2.56
CA TRP A 48 -14.54 21.04 -2.92
C TRP A 48 -13.28 21.45 -3.71
N GLU A 49 -13.41 22.35 -4.66
CA GLU A 49 -12.25 22.80 -5.47
C GLU A 49 -11.26 23.65 -4.67
N ASP A 50 -11.75 24.49 -3.75
CA ASP A 50 -10.87 25.23 -2.82
C ASP A 50 -10.11 24.27 -1.92
N PHE A 51 -10.77 23.21 -1.47
CA PHE A 51 -10.17 22.17 -0.64
C PHE A 51 -9.08 21.39 -1.40
N ARG A 52 -9.34 21.02 -2.66
CA ARG A 52 -8.34 20.42 -3.55
C ARG A 52 -7.14 21.34 -3.80
N THR A 53 -7.44 22.62 -4.08
CA THR A 53 -6.40 23.64 -4.28
C THR A 53 -5.53 23.82 -3.06
N HIS A 54 -6.13 23.82 -1.86
CA HIS A 54 -5.37 23.87 -0.61
C HIS A 54 -4.47 22.63 -0.43
N ALA A 55 -4.97 21.44 -0.70
CA ALA A 55 -4.16 20.23 -0.65
C ALA A 55 -3.01 20.24 -1.68
N ALA A 56 -3.28 20.74 -2.89
CA ALA A 56 -2.23 20.92 -3.90
C ALA A 56 -1.14 21.89 -3.40
N SER A 57 -1.53 23.02 -2.77
CA SER A 57 -0.56 23.97 -2.20
C SER A 57 0.31 23.38 -1.08
N ILE A 58 -0.26 22.48 -0.25
CA ILE A 58 0.52 21.73 0.76
C ILE A 58 1.55 20.84 0.08
N ARG A 59 1.17 20.10 -0.95
CA ARG A 59 2.11 19.24 -1.70
C ARG A 59 3.19 20.05 -2.41
N ASP A 60 2.83 21.13 -3.07
CA ASP A 60 3.77 22.02 -3.74
C ASP A 60 4.79 22.58 -2.77
N HIS A 61 4.34 23.06 -1.61
CA HIS A 61 5.23 23.57 -0.57
C HIS A 61 6.21 22.50 -0.07
N VAL A 62 5.75 21.24 0.11
CA VAL A 62 6.64 20.15 0.51
C VAL A 62 7.64 19.82 -0.59
N LEU A 63 7.20 19.73 -1.86
CA LEU A 63 8.08 19.41 -2.98
C LEU A 63 9.12 20.49 -3.24
N GLU A 64 8.79 21.76 -3.01
CA GLU A 64 9.74 22.88 -3.11
C GLU A 64 10.77 22.89 -1.98
N ASN A 65 10.47 22.24 -0.84
CA ASN A 65 11.33 22.15 0.34
C ASN A 65 11.56 20.68 0.74
N LEU A 66 11.65 19.78 -0.24
CA LEU A 66 11.64 18.34 0.00
C LEU A 66 12.80 17.87 0.89
N ASP A 67 14.00 18.41 0.68
CA ASP A 67 15.18 18.08 1.47
C ASP A 67 15.01 18.45 2.95
N TYR A 68 14.36 19.57 3.23
CA TYR A 68 14.03 19.99 4.60
C TYR A 68 13.05 19.03 5.25
N TYR A 69 11.94 18.72 4.59
CA TYR A 69 10.89 17.88 5.16
C TYR A 69 11.30 16.41 5.29
N VAL A 70 12.05 15.87 4.33
CA VAL A 70 12.62 14.52 4.43
C VAL A 70 13.58 14.43 5.62
N ARG A 71 14.44 15.41 5.81
CA ARG A 71 15.39 15.48 6.93
C ARG A 71 14.69 15.64 8.27
N GLN A 72 13.67 16.50 8.35
CA GLN A 72 12.86 16.69 9.55
C GLN A 72 12.12 15.39 9.92
N PHE A 73 11.48 14.74 8.95
CA PHE A 73 10.81 13.46 9.13
C PHE A 73 11.76 12.41 9.67
N ALA A 74 12.90 12.21 9.01
CA ALA A 74 13.90 11.21 9.39
C ALA A 74 14.43 11.47 10.82
N THR A 75 14.77 12.72 11.14
CA THR A 75 15.25 13.11 12.46
C THR A 75 14.22 12.81 13.55
N ASN A 76 12.95 13.13 13.31
CA ASN A 76 11.89 12.89 14.30
C ASN A 76 11.53 11.41 14.40
N ALA A 77 11.53 10.65 13.30
CA ALA A 77 11.36 9.21 13.32
C ALA A 77 12.48 8.50 14.12
N GLN A 78 13.74 8.92 13.92
CA GLN A 78 14.89 8.40 14.67
C GLN A 78 14.82 8.73 16.17
N LYS A 79 14.34 9.90 16.55
CA LYS A 79 14.07 10.25 17.97
C LYS A 79 13.04 9.33 18.62
N ASN A 80 12.12 8.77 17.83
CA ASN A 80 11.12 7.82 18.28
C ASN A 80 11.61 6.35 18.17
N GLY A 81 12.91 6.12 17.92
CA GLY A 81 13.53 4.82 17.89
C GLY A 81 13.53 4.12 16.52
N ALA A 82 12.95 4.70 15.48
CA ALA A 82 12.96 4.11 14.15
C ALA A 82 14.34 4.25 13.49
N GLN A 83 14.69 3.26 12.67
CA GLN A 83 15.84 3.32 11.76
C GLN A 83 15.35 3.80 10.39
N VAL A 84 15.95 4.87 9.87
CA VAL A 84 15.54 5.47 8.58
C VAL A 84 16.62 5.22 7.54
N HIS A 85 16.21 4.64 6.43
CA HIS A 85 17.04 4.27 5.29
C HIS A 85 16.59 5.08 4.06
N PHE A 86 17.57 5.53 3.27
CA PHE A 86 17.29 6.23 2.02
C PHE A 86 17.72 5.35 0.85
N ALA A 87 16.78 5.06 -0.04
CA ALA A 87 16.98 4.25 -1.22
C ALA A 87 16.83 5.11 -2.49
N PRO A 88 17.93 5.48 -3.16
CA PRO A 88 17.87 6.22 -4.41
C PRO A 88 17.14 5.48 -5.52
N THR A 89 17.30 4.16 -5.59
CA THR A 89 16.70 3.30 -6.60
C THR A 89 15.85 2.18 -5.99
N ASP A 90 15.14 1.45 -6.84
CA ASP A 90 14.44 0.21 -6.48
C ASP A 90 15.39 -0.86 -5.93
N ASN A 91 16.55 -1.04 -6.57
CA ASN A 91 17.55 -2.01 -6.13
C ASN A 91 18.09 -1.66 -4.74
N ASP A 92 18.43 -0.39 -4.48
CA ASP A 92 18.88 0.04 -3.15
C ASP A 92 17.82 -0.24 -2.06
N ALA A 93 16.53 -0.09 -2.42
CA ALA A 93 15.43 -0.40 -1.50
C ALA A 93 15.31 -1.91 -1.23
N LEU A 94 15.43 -2.72 -2.27
CA LEU A 94 15.36 -4.18 -2.19
C LEU A 94 16.53 -4.75 -1.39
N ASP A 95 17.75 -4.29 -1.64
CA ASP A 95 18.96 -4.72 -0.93
C ASP A 95 18.86 -4.34 0.56
N CYS A 96 18.46 -3.10 0.85
CA CYS A 96 18.25 -2.66 2.24
C CYS A 96 17.20 -3.50 2.98
N ILE A 97 16.09 -3.85 2.32
CA ILE A 97 15.06 -4.71 2.90
C ILE A 97 15.61 -6.12 3.14
N LEU A 98 16.36 -6.67 2.20
CA LEU A 98 16.97 -7.99 2.33
C LEU A 98 17.93 -8.03 3.52
N ASP A 99 18.79 -7.02 3.68
CA ASP A 99 19.71 -6.89 4.82
C ASP A 99 18.96 -6.94 6.17
N ILE A 100 17.77 -6.30 6.24
CA ILE A 100 16.94 -6.37 7.45
C ILE A 100 16.40 -7.78 7.69
N PHE A 101 15.94 -8.48 6.64
CA PHE A 101 15.50 -9.87 6.77
C PHE A 101 16.62 -10.80 7.20
N GLU A 102 17.83 -10.61 6.69
CA GLU A 102 19.01 -11.40 7.05
C GLU A 102 19.44 -11.13 8.51
N ALA A 103 19.45 -9.87 8.93
CA ALA A 103 19.79 -9.48 10.30
C ALA A 103 18.83 -10.07 11.34
N GLU A 104 17.54 -10.13 11.00
CA GLU A 104 16.50 -10.75 11.84
C GLU A 104 16.43 -12.29 11.68
N GLY A 105 17.17 -12.88 10.74
CA GLY A 105 17.07 -14.31 10.40
C GLY A 105 15.68 -14.72 9.89
N ALA A 106 14.92 -13.78 9.37
CA ALA A 106 13.52 -13.95 8.99
C ALA A 106 13.38 -14.64 7.63
N LYS A 107 12.47 -15.62 7.54
CA LYS A 107 12.16 -16.36 6.30
C LYS A 107 10.74 -16.15 5.83
N SER A 108 9.98 -15.30 6.49
CA SER A 108 8.63 -14.92 6.09
C SER A 108 8.26 -13.54 6.61
N CYS A 109 7.26 -12.92 5.99
CA CYS A 109 6.61 -11.72 6.50
C CYS A 109 5.12 -11.72 6.19
N VAL A 110 4.36 -10.93 6.94
CA VAL A 110 3.03 -10.49 6.57
C VAL A 110 3.12 -9.11 5.93
N LYS A 111 2.42 -8.93 4.82
CA LYS A 111 2.50 -7.69 4.04
C LYS A 111 1.11 -7.10 3.85
N SER A 112 0.96 -5.81 4.10
CA SER A 112 -0.22 -5.07 3.67
C SER A 112 -0.03 -4.57 2.24
N LYS A 113 -1.13 -4.44 1.51
CA LYS A 113 -1.13 -3.87 0.17
C LYS A 113 -0.39 -2.54 0.13
N SER A 114 0.58 -2.43 -0.76
CA SER A 114 1.35 -1.21 -0.99
C SER A 114 1.80 -1.11 -2.44
N MET A 115 1.37 -0.04 -3.12
CA MET A 115 1.81 0.24 -4.50
C MET A 115 3.32 0.47 -4.58
N MET A 116 3.94 1.00 -3.51
CA MET A 116 5.38 1.20 -3.46
C MET A 116 6.13 -0.15 -3.48
N THR A 117 5.65 -1.14 -2.74
CA THR A 117 6.26 -2.47 -2.74
C THR A 117 6.02 -3.24 -4.04
N GLU A 118 4.90 -2.98 -4.73
CA GLU A 118 4.64 -3.52 -6.07
C GLU A 118 5.57 -2.87 -7.12
N GLU A 119 5.75 -1.55 -7.06
CA GLU A 119 6.63 -0.82 -7.97
C GLU A 119 8.06 -1.36 -7.95
N ILE A 120 8.61 -1.63 -6.77
CA ILE A 120 9.96 -2.20 -6.62
C ILE A 120 10.01 -3.72 -6.81
N GLY A 121 8.88 -4.41 -7.02
CA GLY A 121 8.83 -5.86 -7.23
C GLY A 121 9.19 -6.69 -6.00
N LEU A 122 8.86 -6.20 -4.81
CA LEU A 122 9.31 -6.77 -3.54
C LEU A 122 8.96 -8.26 -3.36
N ASN A 123 7.73 -8.68 -3.70
CA ASN A 123 7.32 -10.07 -3.48
C ASN A 123 8.20 -11.04 -4.28
N THR A 124 8.35 -10.80 -5.58
CA THR A 124 9.18 -11.65 -6.47
C THR A 124 10.65 -11.66 -6.00
N PHE A 125 11.15 -10.52 -5.54
CA PHE A 125 12.51 -10.41 -5.02
C PHE A 125 12.69 -11.25 -3.75
N LEU A 126 11.80 -11.14 -2.77
CA LEU A 126 11.86 -11.92 -1.53
C LEU A 126 11.74 -13.43 -1.82
N GLU A 127 10.82 -13.84 -2.69
CA GLU A 127 10.63 -15.24 -3.09
C GLU A 127 11.89 -15.81 -3.73
N SER A 128 12.60 -15.03 -4.56
CA SER A 128 13.86 -15.46 -5.18
C SER A 128 14.99 -15.69 -4.17
N HIS A 129 14.88 -15.09 -2.96
CA HIS A 129 15.81 -15.28 -1.83
C HIS A 129 15.28 -16.28 -0.78
N GLY A 130 14.24 -17.04 -1.11
CA GLY A 130 13.67 -18.06 -0.23
C GLY A 130 12.91 -17.50 0.98
N ILE A 131 12.45 -16.26 0.89
CA ILE A 131 11.63 -15.59 1.90
C ILE A 131 10.18 -15.58 1.40
N LYS A 132 9.24 -16.00 2.26
CA LYS A 132 7.80 -16.09 1.95
C LYS A 132 7.07 -14.78 2.31
N PRO A 133 6.70 -13.91 1.36
CA PRO A 133 5.80 -12.80 1.61
C PRO A 133 4.35 -13.31 1.62
N VAL A 134 3.57 -12.93 2.63
CA VAL A 134 2.15 -13.27 2.74
C VAL A 134 1.32 -11.99 2.60
N GLU A 135 0.60 -11.86 1.50
CA GLU A 135 -0.36 -10.78 1.31
C GLU A 135 -1.55 -10.94 2.25
N THR A 136 -1.90 -9.88 2.94
CA THR A 136 -2.93 -9.91 3.99
C THR A 136 -4.20 -9.13 3.63
N ASP A 137 -4.19 -8.34 2.57
CA ASP A 137 -5.39 -7.75 1.96
C ASP A 137 -6.14 -8.85 1.20
N CYS A 138 -7.47 -8.88 1.30
CA CYS A 138 -8.29 -9.94 0.69
C CYS A 138 -8.05 -10.04 -0.83
N ALA A 139 -8.08 -8.91 -1.53
CA ALA A 139 -7.92 -8.88 -2.97
C ALA A 139 -6.49 -9.26 -3.40
N GLU A 140 -5.48 -8.77 -2.69
CA GLU A 140 -4.08 -9.14 -2.95
C GLU A 140 -3.81 -10.62 -2.64
N HIS A 141 -4.41 -11.16 -1.59
CA HIS A 141 -4.29 -12.59 -1.25
C HIS A 141 -4.94 -13.49 -2.33
N ILE A 142 -6.06 -13.06 -2.93
CA ILE A 142 -6.66 -13.76 -4.08
C ILE A 142 -5.69 -13.75 -5.26
N ILE A 143 -5.14 -12.59 -5.61
CA ILE A 143 -4.17 -12.42 -6.70
C ILE A 143 -2.93 -13.28 -6.47
N GLN A 144 -2.34 -13.22 -5.27
CA GLN A 144 -1.18 -14.03 -4.90
C GLN A 144 -1.49 -15.52 -4.99
N THR A 145 -2.65 -15.97 -4.48
CA THR A 145 -3.07 -17.38 -4.55
C THR A 145 -3.28 -17.85 -6.00
N ALA A 146 -3.78 -16.98 -6.87
CA ALA A 146 -4.03 -17.28 -8.27
C ALA A 146 -2.76 -17.19 -9.14
N GLY A 147 -1.67 -16.60 -8.64
CA GLY A 147 -0.47 -16.31 -9.43
C GLY A 147 -0.75 -15.33 -10.58
N ASN A 148 -1.72 -14.41 -10.39
CA ASN A 148 -2.16 -13.47 -11.42
C ASN A 148 -1.64 -12.06 -11.16
N ALA A 149 -1.65 -11.24 -12.24
CA ALA A 149 -1.43 -9.80 -12.12
C ALA A 149 -2.70 -9.08 -11.64
N PRO A 150 -2.57 -8.00 -10.84
CA PRO A 150 -3.70 -7.16 -10.47
C PRO A 150 -4.30 -6.47 -11.69
N SER A 151 -5.63 -6.37 -11.78
CA SER A 151 -6.31 -5.70 -12.88
C SER A 151 -6.68 -4.24 -12.58
N HIS A 152 -6.57 -3.81 -11.33
CA HIS A 152 -6.88 -2.44 -10.90
C HIS A 152 -6.10 -2.10 -9.64
N ILE A 153 -5.69 -0.83 -9.50
CA ILE A 153 -4.89 -0.37 -8.34
C ILE A 153 -5.66 -0.49 -7.02
N VAL A 154 -6.93 -0.06 -7.00
CA VAL A 154 -7.74 -0.03 -5.76
C VAL A 154 -8.42 -1.37 -5.51
N VAL A 155 -8.85 -2.07 -6.57
CA VAL A 155 -9.57 -3.34 -6.50
C VAL A 155 -8.84 -4.39 -7.35
N PRO A 156 -7.73 -4.96 -6.89
CA PRO A 156 -6.83 -5.78 -7.70
C PRO A 156 -7.50 -7.03 -8.29
N ALA A 157 -8.35 -7.69 -7.52
CA ALA A 157 -9.04 -8.92 -7.89
C ALA A 157 -10.39 -8.69 -8.62
N LEU A 158 -10.58 -7.52 -9.25
CA LEU A 158 -11.83 -7.13 -9.89
C LEU A 158 -12.30 -8.12 -10.98
N HIS A 159 -11.38 -8.85 -11.58
CA HIS A 159 -11.65 -9.86 -12.59
C HIS A 159 -12.05 -11.24 -12.03
N PHE A 160 -12.15 -11.37 -10.72
CA PHE A 160 -12.67 -12.59 -10.09
C PHE A 160 -14.10 -12.37 -9.60
N ASP A 161 -15.02 -13.27 -9.96
CA ASP A 161 -16.32 -13.37 -9.31
C ASP A 161 -16.27 -14.30 -8.07
N ARG A 162 -17.34 -14.31 -7.29
CA ARG A 162 -17.43 -15.10 -6.06
C ARG A 162 -17.23 -16.59 -6.29
N THR A 163 -17.69 -17.12 -7.41
CA THR A 163 -17.58 -18.54 -7.77
C THR A 163 -16.14 -18.89 -8.14
N SER A 164 -15.48 -18.03 -8.91
CA SER A 164 -14.07 -18.17 -9.25
C SER A 164 -13.18 -18.13 -8.00
N ILE A 165 -13.45 -17.21 -7.05
CA ILE A 165 -12.74 -17.12 -5.77
C ILE A 165 -12.94 -18.39 -4.95
N ARG A 166 -14.18 -18.87 -4.84
CA ARG A 166 -14.50 -20.13 -4.15
C ARG A 166 -13.72 -21.31 -4.73
N ASN A 167 -13.70 -21.45 -6.05
CA ASN A 167 -13.02 -22.53 -6.74
C ASN A 167 -11.50 -22.45 -6.56
N LEU A 168 -10.93 -21.24 -6.69
CA LEU A 168 -9.52 -20.98 -6.44
C LEU A 168 -9.10 -21.44 -5.03
N TYR A 169 -9.85 -21.04 -4.00
CA TYR A 169 -9.54 -21.43 -2.62
C TYR A 169 -9.80 -22.91 -2.34
N HIS A 170 -10.78 -23.52 -3.01
CA HIS A 170 -10.97 -24.96 -2.95
C HIS A 170 -9.74 -25.70 -3.47
N GLU A 171 -9.28 -25.36 -4.66
CA GLU A 171 -8.17 -26.03 -5.32
C GLU A 171 -6.82 -25.77 -4.62
N GLN A 172 -6.56 -24.53 -4.20
CA GLN A 172 -5.25 -24.11 -3.71
C GLN A 172 -5.10 -24.18 -2.18
N LYS A 173 -6.20 -24.13 -1.43
CA LYS A 173 -6.20 -24.00 0.03
C LYS A 173 -7.14 -24.98 0.74
N GLY A 174 -7.84 -25.87 0.02
CA GLY A 174 -8.76 -26.86 0.59
C GLY A 174 -10.02 -26.24 1.20
N TYR A 175 -10.53 -25.15 0.64
CA TYR A 175 -11.77 -24.53 1.09
C TYR A 175 -12.99 -25.34 0.64
N GLU A 176 -13.79 -25.84 1.59
CA GLU A 176 -14.98 -26.67 1.34
C GLU A 176 -16.31 -25.90 1.46
N GLY A 177 -16.26 -24.58 1.70
CA GLY A 177 -17.47 -23.75 1.85
C GLY A 177 -18.12 -23.32 0.53
N THR A 178 -19.15 -22.50 0.66
CA THR A 178 -19.91 -21.96 -0.48
C THR A 178 -19.24 -20.72 -1.07
N ASN A 179 -19.85 -20.10 -2.08
CA ASN A 179 -19.41 -18.79 -2.62
C ASN A 179 -20.00 -17.60 -1.85
N ASP A 180 -20.50 -17.79 -0.64
CA ASP A 180 -20.94 -16.73 0.25
C ASP A 180 -19.73 -15.89 0.70
N PRO A 181 -19.76 -14.56 0.53
CA PRO A 181 -18.68 -13.69 0.95
C PRO A 181 -18.32 -13.76 2.43
N GLU A 182 -19.30 -13.99 3.31
CA GLU A 182 -19.03 -14.12 4.75
C GLU A 182 -18.27 -15.41 5.06
N GLU A 183 -18.61 -16.52 4.41
CA GLU A 183 -17.91 -17.79 4.58
C GLU A 183 -16.48 -17.70 4.05
N ILE A 184 -16.28 -17.11 2.86
CA ILE A 184 -14.96 -16.88 2.27
C ILE A 184 -14.11 -15.99 3.20
N THR A 185 -14.66 -14.88 3.70
CA THR A 185 -13.97 -13.98 4.62
C THR A 185 -13.62 -14.67 5.94
N ARG A 186 -14.51 -15.50 6.47
CA ARG A 186 -14.24 -16.29 7.68
C ARG A 186 -13.13 -17.33 7.45
N PHE A 187 -13.10 -17.95 6.29
CA PHE A 187 -12.02 -18.84 5.89
C PHE A 187 -10.68 -18.08 5.80
N LEU A 188 -10.63 -16.93 5.12
CA LEU A 188 -9.44 -16.08 5.03
C LEU A 188 -8.92 -15.66 6.40
N ARG A 189 -9.82 -15.21 7.27
CA ARG A 189 -9.47 -14.86 8.66
C ARG A 189 -8.81 -16.02 9.39
N LYS A 190 -9.34 -17.25 9.23
CA LYS A 190 -8.77 -18.46 9.84
C LYS A 190 -7.40 -18.81 9.27
N THR A 191 -7.23 -18.64 7.96
CA THR A 191 -5.99 -18.93 7.23
C THR A 191 -4.89 -17.93 7.56
N LEU A 192 -5.21 -16.62 7.56
CA LEU A 192 -4.23 -15.55 7.77
C LEU A 192 -3.87 -15.34 9.25
N ARG A 193 -4.73 -15.73 10.20
CA ARG A 193 -4.42 -15.51 11.62
C ARG A 193 -3.10 -16.15 12.09
N PRO A 194 -2.77 -17.41 11.77
CA PRO A 194 -1.48 -17.99 12.09
C PRO A 194 -0.31 -17.26 11.43
N GLU A 195 -0.49 -16.79 10.19
CA GLU A 195 0.55 -16.02 9.48
C GLU A 195 0.87 -14.72 10.24
N PHE A 196 -0.15 -13.96 10.67
CA PHE A 196 0.07 -12.76 11.50
C PHE A 196 0.76 -13.06 12.82
N MET A 197 0.36 -14.14 13.51
CA MET A 197 0.88 -14.45 14.85
C MET A 197 2.32 -15.00 14.84
N ASN A 198 2.76 -15.54 13.72
CA ASN A 198 4.07 -16.20 13.60
C ASN A 198 5.05 -15.41 12.73
N ALA A 199 4.62 -14.40 12.00
CA ALA A 199 5.51 -13.61 11.17
C ALA A 199 6.47 -12.77 12.03
N PRO A 200 7.79 -12.88 11.83
CA PRO A 200 8.76 -12.04 12.54
C PRO A 200 8.74 -10.60 12.05
N ILE A 201 8.42 -10.41 10.78
CA ILE A 201 8.44 -9.11 10.10
C ILE A 201 7.05 -8.77 9.52
N GLY A 202 6.63 -7.53 9.73
CA GLY A 202 5.50 -6.92 9.05
C GLY A 202 5.96 -5.87 8.05
N VAL A 203 5.54 -5.99 6.79
CA VAL A 203 5.85 -5.00 5.76
C VAL A 203 4.62 -4.19 5.42
N THR A 204 4.74 -2.87 5.48
CA THR A 204 3.64 -1.95 5.17
C THR A 204 4.11 -0.86 4.20
N GLY A 205 3.15 -0.29 3.47
CA GLY A 205 3.36 1.00 2.84
C GLY A 205 3.24 2.15 3.85
N CYS A 206 3.16 3.37 3.32
CA CYS A 206 2.84 4.57 4.07
C CYS A 206 1.98 5.49 3.19
N ASN A 207 0.82 5.87 3.67
CA ASN A 207 -0.01 6.83 2.93
C ASN A 207 0.57 8.24 3.03
N PHE A 208 0.98 8.65 4.23
CA PHE A 208 1.68 9.92 4.48
C PHE A 208 2.65 9.77 5.65
N GLY A 209 3.86 10.31 5.49
CA GLY A 209 4.82 10.53 6.57
C GLY A 209 4.65 11.95 7.11
N VAL A 210 4.48 12.12 8.42
CA VAL A 210 4.31 13.41 9.07
C VAL A 210 5.66 13.93 9.56
N ALA A 211 6.18 14.99 8.93
CA ALA A 211 7.52 15.49 9.23
C ALA A 211 7.66 16.00 10.67
N GLU A 212 6.64 16.69 11.18
CA GLU A 212 6.61 17.24 12.55
C GLU A 212 6.81 16.17 13.62
N THR A 213 6.25 14.98 13.43
CA THR A 213 6.24 13.90 14.43
C THR A 213 7.12 12.71 14.07
N GLY A 214 7.55 12.57 12.82
CA GLY A 214 8.23 11.36 12.33
C GLY A 214 7.32 10.14 12.26
N SER A 215 6.00 10.34 12.16
CA SER A 215 5.01 9.26 12.17
C SER A 215 4.66 8.82 10.75
N CYS A 216 4.39 7.53 10.58
CA CYS A 216 3.86 6.93 9.36
C CYS A 216 2.37 6.67 9.48
N THR A 217 1.59 6.96 8.44
CA THR A 217 0.15 6.77 8.45
C THR A 217 -0.30 5.65 7.52
N LEU A 218 -1.30 4.90 7.95
CA LEU A 218 -1.87 3.77 7.23
C LEU A 218 -3.40 3.88 7.18
N VAL A 219 -3.94 3.74 5.98
CA VAL A 219 -5.39 3.61 5.74
C VAL A 219 -5.68 2.17 5.34
N SER A 220 -6.62 1.53 6.01
CA SER A 220 -7.02 0.16 5.73
C SER A 220 -8.52 0.00 5.89
N ASN A 221 -9.15 -0.73 4.98
CA ASN A 221 -10.56 -1.08 5.07
C ASN A 221 -10.80 -2.36 5.90
N GLU A 222 -9.80 -3.21 6.02
CA GLU A 222 -9.89 -4.55 6.60
C GLU A 222 -9.17 -4.68 7.96
N GLY A 223 -8.40 -3.67 8.36
CA GLY A 223 -7.59 -3.69 9.57
C GLY A 223 -6.30 -4.54 9.47
N ASN A 224 -6.05 -5.18 8.32
CA ASN A 224 -4.87 -5.99 8.04
C ASN A 224 -3.56 -5.18 8.15
N ALA A 225 -3.54 -3.96 7.62
CA ALA A 225 -2.37 -3.09 7.72
C ALA A 225 -2.03 -2.74 9.17
N ARG A 226 -3.05 -2.52 10.03
CA ARG A 226 -2.84 -2.32 11.45
C ARG A 226 -2.23 -3.56 12.12
N MET A 227 -2.71 -4.76 11.79
CA MET A 227 -2.15 -6.01 12.33
C MET A 227 -0.71 -6.22 11.83
N ALA A 228 -0.44 -5.99 10.54
CA ALA A 228 0.92 -6.09 9.99
C ALA A 228 1.90 -5.10 10.62
N SER A 229 1.43 -3.94 11.07
CA SER A 229 2.28 -2.93 11.72
C SER A 229 2.39 -3.06 13.24
N SER A 230 1.62 -3.95 13.91
CA SER A 230 1.58 -4.00 15.38
C SER A 230 1.85 -5.37 15.99
N ILE A 231 1.61 -6.48 15.26
CA ILE A 231 1.81 -7.83 15.78
C ILE A 231 3.27 -8.30 15.64
N PRO A 232 3.91 -8.18 14.46
CA PRO A 232 5.32 -8.58 14.30
C PRO A 232 6.26 -7.75 15.18
N GLU A 233 7.35 -8.36 15.61
CA GLU A 233 8.38 -7.66 16.40
C GLU A 233 9.15 -6.61 15.61
N THR A 234 9.29 -6.81 14.29
CA THR A 234 9.94 -5.87 13.38
C THR A 234 8.97 -5.39 12.31
N GLN A 235 8.86 -4.09 12.15
CA GLN A 235 8.09 -3.45 11.07
C GLN A 235 9.04 -2.81 10.04
N ILE A 236 8.80 -3.08 8.76
CA ILE A 236 9.42 -2.39 7.63
C ILE A 236 8.34 -1.54 6.95
N VAL A 237 8.54 -0.22 6.94
CA VAL A 237 7.68 0.74 6.24
C VAL A 237 8.37 1.16 4.95
N VAL A 238 7.73 0.96 3.80
CA VAL A 238 8.28 1.37 2.50
C VAL A 238 7.45 2.54 1.97
N MET A 239 8.08 3.70 1.77
CA MET A 239 7.38 4.91 1.35
C MET A 239 8.15 5.69 0.30
N GLY A 240 7.42 6.34 -0.62
CA GLY A 240 8.03 7.30 -1.55
C GLY A 240 8.37 8.62 -0.87
N THR A 241 9.42 9.29 -1.34
CA THR A 241 9.86 10.60 -0.84
C THR A 241 8.76 11.66 -0.90
N GLU A 242 7.87 11.57 -1.88
CA GLU A 242 6.77 12.50 -2.13
C GLU A 242 5.59 12.34 -1.15
N ARG A 243 5.61 11.33 -0.28
CA ARG A 243 4.52 11.04 0.66
C ARG A 243 4.61 11.81 1.98
N ILE A 244 5.51 12.75 2.10
CA ILE A 244 5.68 13.55 3.32
C ILE A 244 4.68 14.71 3.34
N VAL A 245 4.12 14.96 4.52
CA VAL A 245 3.33 16.16 4.84
C VAL A 245 3.99 16.90 6.01
N PRO A 246 3.87 18.24 6.11
CA PRO A 246 4.55 19.02 7.14
C PRO A 246 4.15 18.64 8.57
N ASP A 247 2.85 18.55 8.81
CA ASP A 247 2.26 18.46 10.14
C ASP A 247 0.93 17.69 10.14
N LEU A 248 0.34 17.52 11.33
CA LEU A 248 -0.93 16.81 11.50
C LEU A 248 -2.13 17.57 10.89
N ARG A 249 -2.07 18.89 10.75
CA ARG A 249 -3.14 19.69 10.12
C ARG A 249 -3.15 19.45 8.62
N SER A 250 -1.98 19.44 8.01
CA SER A 250 -1.81 19.07 6.59
C SER A 250 -2.25 17.64 6.34
N LEU A 251 -1.93 16.71 7.25
CA LEU A 251 -2.41 15.33 7.19
C LEU A 251 -3.94 15.25 7.19
N ASP A 252 -4.64 16.00 8.03
CA ASP A 252 -6.11 16.02 8.08
C ASP A 252 -6.73 16.42 6.73
N VAL A 253 -6.15 17.43 6.08
CA VAL A 253 -6.57 17.85 4.73
C VAL A 253 -6.40 16.72 3.73
N MET A 254 -5.22 16.11 3.69
CA MET A 254 -4.91 15.02 2.75
C MET A 254 -5.79 13.79 2.98
N MET A 255 -6.04 13.43 4.23
CA MET A 255 -6.87 12.28 4.59
C MET A 255 -8.33 12.46 4.20
N LYS A 256 -8.89 13.65 4.40
CA LYS A 256 -10.26 13.96 3.99
C LYS A 256 -10.45 13.86 2.47
N LEU A 257 -9.43 14.25 1.68
CA LEU A 257 -9.46 14.12 0.23
C LEU A 257 -9.23 12.67 -0.23
N LEU A 258 -8.28 11.97 0.36
CA LEU A 258 -7.90 10.62 -0.05
C LEU A 258 -9.09 9.67 -0.08
N VAL A 259 -9.82 9.57 1.02
CA VAL A 259 -10.94 8.61 1.15
C VAL A 259 -12.09 8.98 0.22
N ARG A 260 -12.41 10.28 0.12
CA ARG A 260 -13.47 10.75 -0.77
C ARG A 260 -13.14 10.54 -2.24
N SER A 261 -11.89 10.83 -2.63
CA SER A 261 -11.46 10.71 -4.02
C SER A 261 -11.28 9.27 -4.47
N ALA A 262 -10.78 8.39 -3.60
CA ALA A 262 -10.45 7.02 -3.97
C ALA A 262 -11.68 6.12 -4.14
N VAL A 263 -12.65 6.20 -3.23
CA VAL A 263 -13.78 5.24 -3.17
C VAL A 263 -15.15 5.88 -2.94
N GLY A 264 -15.23 7.20 -2.91
CA GLY A 264 -16.49 7.90 -2.64
C GLY A 264 -17.03 7.58 -1.25
N ALA A 265 -16.18 7.61 -0.21
CA ALA A 265 -16.57 7.36 1.17
C ALA A 265 -16.17 8.53 2.08
N LYS A 266 -16.95 8.80 3.14
CA LYS A 266 -16.65 9.87 4.12
C LYS A 266 -15.50 9.50 5.05
N ILE A 267 -15.40 8.21 5.38
CA ILE A 267 -14.39 7.63 6.26
C ILE A 267 -13.92 6.29 5.71
N SER A 268 -12.69 5.87 6.05
CA SER A 268 -12.23 4.51 5.81
C SER A 268 -12.58 3.60 6.99
N GLY A 269 -12.35 2.28 6.84
CA GLY A 269 -12.58 1.32 7.91
C GLY A 269 -11.62 1.52 9.09
N SER A 270 -10.36 1.86 8.82
CA SER A 270 -9.31 2.05 9.82
C SER A 270 -8.29 3.10 9.35
N PHE A 271 -7.89 3.96 10.26
CA PHE A 271 -6.79 4.90 10.09
C PHE A 271 -5.84 4.78 11.28
N SER A 272 -4.56 4.54 11.02
CA SER A 272 -3.54 4.39 12.05
C SER A 272 -2.43 5.42 11.84
N ILE A 273 -1.92 5.96 12.94
CA ILE A 273 -0.71 6.78 13.00
C ILE A 273 0.29 6.02 13.85
N ASN A 274 1.36 5.54 13.24
CA ASN A 274 2.40 4.76 13.90
C ASN A 274 3.62 5.64 14.14
N THR A 275 4.04 5.75 15.40
CA THR A 275 5.11 6.66 15.80
C THR A 275 6.23 5.87 16.50
N GLY A 276 7.20 5.44 15.69
CA GLY A 276 8.41 4.76 16.18
C GLY A 276 8.18 3.39 16.80
N CYS A 277 9.14 2.98 17.61
CA CYS A 277 9.17 1.67 18.27
C CYS A 277 8.30 1.64 19.52
N ARG A 278 7.86 0.43 19.90
CA ARG A 278 7.17 0.17 21.18
C ARG A 278 8.03 0.60 22.35
N ARG A 279 7.43 1.37 23.24
CA ARG A 279 8.08 1.86 24.47
C ARG A 279 7.90 0.86 25.61
N GLU A 280 8.72 1.00 26.63
CA GLU A 280 8.57 0.22 27.85
C GLU A 280 7.18 0.45 28.48
N GLY A 281 6.49 -0.64 28.80
CA GLY A 281 5.12 -0.60 29.35
C GLY A 281 4.00 -0.59 28.34
N GLU A 282 4.28 -0.44 27.03
CA GLU A 282 3.27 -0.58 25.99
C GLU A 282 3.01 -2.09 25.67
N ALA A 283 1.73 -2.44 25.47
CA ALA A 283 1.30 -3.82 25.35
C ALA A 283 1.54 -4.41 23.95
N ASP A 284 1.50 -3.59 22.91
CA ASP A 284 1.62 -3.99 21.49
C ASP A 284 2.53 -3.02 20.72
N GLY A 285 2.78 -3.34 19.47
CA GLY A 285 3.65 -2.60 18.57
C GLY A 285 5.02 -3.25 18.37
N PRO A 286 5.72 -2.89 17.30
CA PRO A 286 7.01 -3.46 16.94
C PRO A 286 8.12 -2.97 17.87
N LYS A 287 9.07 -3.84 18.19
CA LYS A 287 10.31 -3.48 18.90
C LYS A 287 11.25 -2.72 18.00
N ASN A 288 11.31 -3.13 16.72
CA ASN A 288 12.16 -2.55 15.70
C ASN A 288 11.29 -1.96 14.58
N VAL A 289 11.58 -0.72 14.19
CA VAL A 289 10.90 -0.05 13.08
C VAL A 289 11.94 0.42 12.08
N HIS A 290 11.84 -0.05 10.85
CA HIS A 290 12.66 0.40 9.74
C HIS A 290 11.78 1.16 8.75
N ILE A 291 12.21 2.35 8.36
CA ILE A 291 11.52 3.17 7.37
C ILE A 291 12.43 3.32 6.16
N VAL A 292 12.04 2.72 5.04
CA VAL A 292 12.77 2.79 3.77
C VAL A 292 12.11 3.86 2.90
N ILE A 293 12.79 4.99 2.73
CA ILE A 293 12.35 6.13 1.92
C ILE A 293 12.93 5.94 0.52
N VAL A 294 12.06 5.71 -0.45
CA VAL A 294 12.43 5.37 -1.83
C VAL A 294 12.25 6.57 -2.74
N ASN A 295 13.32 6.95 -3.46
CA ASN A 295 13.24 7.99 -4.48
C ASN A 295 12.78 7.42 -5.83
N ASN A 296 13.49 6.44 -6.37
CA ASN A 296 13.18 5.75 -7.63
C ASN A 296 12.73 6.70 -8.76
N GLY A 297 13.53 7.76 -9.01
CA GLY A 297 13.26 8.76 -10.05
C GLY A 297 12.28 9.89 -9.68
N ARG A 298 11.67 9.87 -8.49
CA ARG A 298 10.64 10.85 -8.08
C ARG A 298 11.17 12.29 -8.08
N THR A 299 12.41 12.50 -7.68
CA THR A 299 13.02 13.84 -7.69
C THR A 299 13.43 14.29 -9.08
N ASP A 300 13.67 13.38 -10.01
CA ASP A 300 14.08 13.72 -11.37
C ASP A 300 12.96 14.45 -12.13
N ILE A 301 11.71 14.06 -11.87
CA ILE A 301 10.54 14.70 -12.49
C ILE A 301 10.34 16.15 -12.02
N LEU A 302 10.90 16.55 -10.88
CA LEU A 302 10.76 17.93 -10.37
C LEU A 302 11.45 18.96 -11.26
N ALA A 303 12.50 18.56 -11.97
CA ALA A 303 13.24 19.40 -12.93
C ALA A 303 12.76 19.21 -14.38
N HIS A 304 11.84 18.25 -14.66
CA HIS A 304 11.42 17.89 -15.99
C HIS A 304 10.28 18.79 -16.51
N GLU A 305 10.21 18.99 -17.84
CA GLU A 305 9.14 19.76 -18.49
C GLU A 305 7.73 19.22 -18.22
N PHE A 306 7.59 17.92 -17.92
CA PHE A 306 6.32 17.26 -17.59
C PHE A 306 5.91 17.39 -16.12
N ARG A 307 6.66 18.08 -15.27
CA ARG A 307 6.29 18.37 -13.88
C ARG A 307 4.83 18.84 -13.69
N PRO A 308 4.26 19.72 -14.54
CA PRO A 308 2.86 20.13 -14.39
C PRO A 308 1.84 19.02 -14.59
N ILE A 309 2.19 17.95 -15.32
CA ILE A 309 1.31 16.80 -15.55
C ILE A 309 1.31 15.88 -14.32
N ASP A 310 2.48 15.58 -13.80
CA ASP A 310 2.64 14.73 -12.60
C ASP A 310 1.96 15.33 -11.36
N ARG A 311 1.91 16.65 -11.24
CA ARG A 311 1.23 17.34 -10.14
C ARG A 311 -0.29 17.16 -10.11
N LYS A 312 -0.90 16.71 -11.19
CA LYS A 312 -2.36 16.52 -11.33
C LYS A 312 -2.82 15.08 -11.11
N SER A 313 -1.89 14.15 -10.99
CA SER A 313 -2.16 12.71 -10.79
C SER A 313 -2.17 12.31 -9.26
#